data_c45e096796ef0097d772f9db036ce0e9
#
_entry.id   c45e096796ef0097d772f9db036ce0e9
#
_cell.length_a   1.000
_cell.length_b   1.000
_cell.length_c   1.000
_cell.angle_alpha   90.00
_cell.angle_beta   90.00
_cell.angle_gamma   90.00
#
_symmetry.space_group_name_H-M   'P 1'
#
loop_
_entity.id
_entity.type
_entity.pdbx_description
1 polymer ?
#
loop_
_entity_poly.entity_id
_entity_poly.type
_entity_poly.pdbx_seq_one_letter_code
_entity_poly.pdbx_strand_id
1 'polypeptide(L)'
;MKEVLFLLAAIAVIASCNNHPDTPVAGTNETGEGANHEKSTENIKTVYRAIETGDVSKLDSFIAEDFVDHNGNPDGSDIKGRDSVKKMLSQIHTYFEDGLKMDFISDALSSDGNYHYATVRMKGKAKANPWGMPVGSDVDDTSVDVVKLRDGMATEHWGFMSMGDFNEVMKMMQPGVPPKEKKTN
;
A
#
# COMPACT_ATOMS: atom_id res chain seq x y z
N MET A 1 -47.73 13.39 -27.06
CA MET A 1 -47.49 12.08 -27.67
C MET A 1 -46.34 12.27 -28.62
N LYS A 2 -45.11 11.92 -28.23
CA LYS A 2 -43.93 11.83 -29.09
C LYS A 2 -43.24 10.52 -28.73
N GLU A 3 -43.34 9.58 -29.66
CA GLU A 3 -42.72 8.27 -29.55
C GLU A 3 -41.20 8.44 -29.70
N VAL A 4 -40.41 7.92 -28.74
CA VAL A 4 -38.96 7.81 -28.81
C VAL A 4 -38.62 6.40 -29.26
N LEU A 5 -38.18 6.29 -30.46
CA LEU A 5 -37.74 5.08 -31.15
C LEU A 5 -36.37 4.65 -30.59
N PHE A 6 -36.31 3.52 -29.87
CA PHE A 6 -35.05 2.89 -29.44
C PHE A 6 -34.42 2.13 -30.62
N LEU A 7 -33.29 2.63 -31.10
CA LEU A 7 -32.48 1.97 -32.12
C LEU A 7 -31.53 0.98 -31.41
N LEU A 8 -31.82 -0.32 -31.51
CA LEU A 8 -30.94 -1.40 -31.10
C LEU A 8 -29.81 -1.56 -32.14
N ALA A 9 -28.60 -1.14 -31.81
CA ALA A 9 -27.41 -1.44 -32.60
C ALA A 9 -26.86 -2.81 -32.20
N ALA A 10 -27.06 -3.82 -33.04
CA ALA A 10 -26.43 -5.12 -32.89
C ALA A 10 -24.95 -5.01 -33.30
N ILE A 11 -24.03 -5.17 -32.33
CA ILE A 11 -22.59 -5.28 -32.61
C ILE A 11 -22.30 -6.73 -32.94
N ALA A 12 -22.03 -7.00 -34.23
CA ALA A 12 -21.50 -8.27 -34.70
C ALA A 12 -20.02 -8.38 -34.33
N VAL A 13 -19.69 -9.28 -33.39
CA VAL A 13 -18.31 -9.65 -33.07
C VAL A 13 -17.82 -10.56 -34.20
N ILE A 14 -16.99 -10.05 -35.09
CA ILE A 14 -16.30 -10.85 -36.09
C ILE A 14 -15.08 -11.47 -35.39
N ALA A 15 -15.16 -12.77 -35.08
CA ALA A 15 -14.01 -13.56 -34.70
C ALA A 15 -13.13 -13.77 -35.93
N SER A 16 -12.10 -12.95 -36.07
CA SER A 16 -11.04 -13.14 -37.07
C SER A 16 -9.99 -14.06 -36.46
N CYS A 17 -10.02 -15.34 -36.81
CA CYS A 17 -8.91 -16.25 -36.57
C CYS A 17 -7.78 -15.91 -37.57
N ASN A 18 -6.85 -15.07 -37.17
CA ASN A 18 -5.60 -14.90 -37.89
C ASN A 18 -4.62 -15.96 -37.43
N ASN A 19 -4.44 -16.98 -38.30
CA ASN A 19 -3.27 -17.86 -38.23
C ASN A 19 -2.03 -17.03 -38.59
N HIS A 20 -1.34 -16.55 -37.55
CA HIS A 20 0.00 -15.99 -37.73
C HIS A 20 0.98 -17.16 -37.62
N PRO A 21 1.94 -17.30 -38.58
CA PRO A 21 3.01 -18.29 -38.45
C PRO A 21 3.86 -17.90 -37.24
N ASP A 22 4.15 -18.88 -36.38
CA ASP A 22 5.02 -18.77 -35.21
C ASP A 22 6.39 -18.22 -35.59
N THR A 23 6.57 -16.92 -35.48
CA THR A 23 7.90 -16.33 -35.34
C THR A 23 8.36 -16.62 -33.91
N PRO A 24 9.55 -17.24 -33.71
CA PRO A 24 10.06 -17.42 -32.38
C PRO A 24 10.23 -16.04 -31.74
N VAL A 25 9.42 -15.75 -30.72
CA VAL A 25 9.63 -14.60 -29.85
C VAL A 25 10.99 -14.81 -29.18
N ALA A 26 11.96 -13.95 -29.51
CA ALA A 26 13.26 -13.94 -28.87
C ALA A 26 13.04 -13.93 -27.37
N GLY A 27 13.67 -14.90 -26.68
CA GLY A 27 13.47 -15.16 -25.27
C GLY A 27 13.47 -13.90 -24.45
N THR A 28 12.35 -13.63 -23.82
CA THR A 28 12.24 -12.69 -22.71
C THR A 28 13.18 -13.19 -21.62
N ASN A 29 14.03 -12.31 -21.11
CA ASN A 29 14.90 -12.60 -19.97
C ASN A 29 14.03 -12.72 -18.69
N GLU A 30 13.24 -13.79 -18.59
CA GLU A 30 12.38 -14.07 -17.43
C GLU A 30 13.14 -14.13 -16.10
N THR A 31 14.46 -14.38 -16.15
CA THR A 31 15.29 -14.49 -14.94
C THR A 31 15.60 -13.16 -14.27
N GLY A 32 15.58 -12.02 -15.00
CA GLY A 32 15.88 -10.70 -14.42
C GLY A 32 14.67 -10.02 -13.77
N GLU A 33 13.50 -10.13 -14.37
CA GLU A 33 12.28 -9.49 -13.86
C GLU A 33 11.78 -10.16 -12.58
N GLY A 34 11.78 -11.49 -12.54
CA GLY A 34 11.40 -12.26 -11.35
C GLY A 34 12.32 -11.98 -10.16
N ALA A 35 13.63 -11.93 -10.37
CA ALA A 35 14.59 -11.62 -9.30
C ALA A 35 14.44 -10.20 -8.75
N ASN A 36 14.12 -9.22 -9.61
CA ASN A 36 13.85 -7.84 -9.19
C ASN A 36 12.56 -7.73 -8.38
N HIS A 37 11.50 -8.44 -8.79
CA HIS A 37 10.25 -8.47 -8.04
C HIS A 37 10.44 -9.11 -6.66
N GLU A 38 11.05 -10.28 -6.57
CA GLU A 38 11.32 -10.96 -5.29
C GLU A 38 12.13 -10.09 -4.34
N LYS A 39 13.20 -9.45 -4.81
CA LYS A 39 14.00 -8.51 -4.01
C LYS A 39 13.18 -7.33 -3.52
N SER A 40 12.36 -6.74 -4.38
CA SER A 40 11.50 -5.61 -4.02
C SER A 40 10.45 -6.02 -2.98
N THR A 41 9.85 -7.21 -3.12
CA THR A 41 8.92 -7.79 -2.15
C THR A 41 9.56 -7.97 -0.78
N GLU A 42 10.79 -8.51 -0.70
CA GLU A 42 11.50 -8.67 0.56
C GLU A 42 11.90 -7.33 1.21
N ASN A 43 12.20 -6.32 0.40
CA ASN A 43 12.44 -4.95 0.89
C ASN A 43 11.17 -4.38 1.56
N ILE A 44 10.02 -4.49 0.92
CA ILE A 44 8.73 -4.04 1.50
C ILE A 44 8.39 -4.80 2.78
N LYS A 45 8.51 -6.12 2.80
CA LYS A 45 8.32 -6.92 4.01
C LYS A 45 9.29 -6.52 5.13
N THR A 46 10.49 -6.05 4.78
CA THR A 46 11.45 -5.55 5.76
C THR A 46 11.00 -4.20 6.34
N VAL A 47 10.36 -3.33 5.55
CA VAL A 47 9.72 -2.10 6.06
C VAL A 47 8.59 -2.46 7.04
N TYR A 48 7.72 -3.41 6.71
CA TYR A 48 6.63 -3.81 7.62
C TYR A 48 7.17 -4.39 8.94
N ARG A 49 8.22 -5.21 8.89
CA ARG A 49 8.91 -5.67 10.12
C ARG A 49 9.50 -4.51 10.93
N ALA A 50 10.07 -3.50 10.25
CA ALA A 50 10.57 -2.30 10.94
C ALA A 50 9.44 -1.52 11.63
N ILE A 51 8.26 -1.43 11.01
CA ILE A 51 7.05 -0.83 11.61
C ILE A 51 6.60 -1.63 12.84
N GLU A 52 6.59 -2.97 12.78
CA GLU A 52 6.19 -3.84 13.89
C GLU A 52 7.15 -3.81 15.08
N THR A 53 8.45 -3.68 14.83
CA THR A 53 9.50 -3.87 15.83
C THR A 53 10.24 -2.59 16.22
N GLY A 54 10.19 -1.56 15.38
CA GLY A 54 11.01 -0.35 15.51
C GLY A 54 12.44 -0.52 15.01
N ASP A 55 12.86 -1.70 14.53
CA ASP A 55 14.21 -1.93 14.00
C ASP A 55 14.34 -1.45 12.54
N VAL A 56 14.92 -0.29 12.37
CA VAL A 56 15.14 0.37 11.08
C VAL A 56 16.56 0.17 10.52
N SER A 57 17.37 -0.70 11.13
CA SER A 57 18.80 -0.86 10.81
C SER A 57 19.07 -1.31 9.36
N LYS A 58 18.13 -2.02 8.74
CA LYS A 58 18.28 -2.55 7.38
C LYS A 58 17.81 -1.60 6.28
N LEU A 59 17.09 -0.52 6.61
CA LEU A 59 16.40 0.32 5.63
C LEU A 59 17.36 1.13 4.74
N ASP A 60 18.58 1.43 5.21
CA ASP A 60 19.59 2.18 4.44
C ASP A 60 20.01 1.48 3.15
N SER A 61 19.84 0.16 3.07
CA SER A 61 20.28 -0.63 1.90
C SER A 61 19.34 -0.53 0.71
N PHE A 62 18.11 -0.02 0.89
CA PHE A 62 17.12 0.04 -0.18
C PHE A 62 16.20 1.28 -0.15
N ILE A 63 16.34 2.19 0.82
CA ILE A 63 15.66 3.49 0.83
C ILE A 63 16.69 4.56 0.43
N ALA A 64 16.34 5.37 -0.57
CA ALA A 64 17.20 6.45 -1.05
C ALA A 64 17.32 7.58 -0.01
N GLU A 65 18.45 8.32 -0.02
CA GLU A 65 18.66 9.44 0.90
C GLU A 65 17.62 10.55 0.73
N ASP A 66 17.19 10.78 -0.52
CA ASP A 66 16.20 11.78 -0.93
C ASP A 66 14.75 11.27 -0.89
N PHE A 67 14.50 10.16 -0.20
CA PHE A 67 13.18 9.53 -0.11
C PHE A 67 12.09 10.50 0.39
N VAL A 68 10.90 10.38 -0.20
CA VAL A 68 9.72 11.16 0.20
C VAL A 68 8.57 10.21 0.53
N ASP A 69 8.02 10.34 1.74
CA ASP A 69 6.77 9.70 2.14
C ASP A 69 5.64 10.73 2.03
N HIS A 70 4.80 10.56 1.03
CA HIS A 70 3.73 11.50 0.73
C HIS A 70 2.60 11.37 1.75
N ASN A 71 2.22 12.50 2.34
CA ASN A 71 1.22 12.60 3.42
C ASN A 71 1.58 11.80 4.68
N GLY A 72 2.86 11.54 4.92
CA GLY A 72 3.34 10.75 6.06
C GLY A 72 3.17 11.46 7.42
N ASN A 73 3.04 12.79 7.46
CA ASN A 73 2.79 13.53 8.67
C ASN A 73 1.29 13.56 9.04
N PRO A 74 0.94 13.70 10.34
CA PRO A 74 -0.46 13.80 10.79
C PRO A 74 -1.26 14.96 10.19
N ASP A 75 -0.59 16.01 9.74
CA ASP A 75 -1.20 17.18 9.08
C ASP A 75 -1.35 17.01 7.56
N GLY A 76 -0.98 15.84 7.03
CA GLY A 76 -1.04 15.51 5.61
C GLY A 76 0.15 16.06 4.80
N SER A 77 1.17 16.63 5.43
CA SER A 77 2.39 17.04 4.74
C SER A 77 3.34 15.84 4.52
N ASP A 78 4.27 16.01 3.55
CA ASP A 78 5.27 14.99 3.25
C ASP A 78 6.34 14.88 4.35
N ILE A 79 6.83 13.65 4.57
CA ILE A 79 8.08 13.42 5.31
C ILE A 79 9.21 13.27 4.29
N LYS A 80 10.24 14.08 4.42
CA LYS A 80 11.36 14.13 3.45
C LYS A 80 12.67 13.66 4.09
N GLY A 81 13.38 12.86 3.32
CA GLY A 81 14.66 12.30 3.68
C GLY A 81 14.56 10.98 4.45
N ARG A 82 15.47 10.05 4.11
CA ARG A 82 15.52 8.70 4.69
C ARG A 82 15.53 8.70 6.22
N ASP A 83 16.35 9.56 6.85
CA ASP A 83 16.48 9.58 8.30
C ASP A 83 15.17 10.01 9.00
N SER A 84 14.45 10.96 8.41
CA SER A 84 13.15 11.40 8.92
C SER A 84 12.11 10.27 8.85
N VAL A 85 12.07 9.55 7.71
CA VAL A 85 11.18 8.40 7.52
C VAL A 85 11.57 7.26 8.47
N LYS A 86 12.84 6.92 8.62
CA LYS A 86 13.31 5.91 9.58
C LYS A 86 12.89 6.25 11.00
N LYS A 87 13.03 7.51 11.40
CA LYS A 87 12.59 7.98 12.71
C LYS A 87 11.08 7.76 12.90
N MET A 88 10.27 8.11 11.91
CA MET A 88 8.81 7.89 11.96
C MET A 88 8.50 6.40 12.05
N LEU A 89 9.03 5.57 11.15
CA LEU A 89 8.78 4.12 11.12
C LEU A 89 9.18 3.44 12.45
N SER A 90 10.29 3.85 13.07
CA SER A 90 10.75 3.30 14.34
C SER A 90 9.82 3.57 15.52
N GLN A 91 8.89 4.52 15.40
CA GLN A 91 7.99 4.92 16.47
C GLN A 91 6.58 4.31 16.35
N ILE A 92 6.16 3.88 15.17
CA ILE A 92 4.77 3.47 14.91
C ILE A 92 4.30 2.38 15.88
N HIS A 93 5.12 1.33 16.10
CA HIS A 93 4.75 0.25 17.02
C HIS A 93 4.46 0.74 18.44
N THR A 94 5.05 1.85 18.86
CA THR A 94 4.87 2.39 20.22
C THR A 94 3.49 2.98 20.45
N TYR A 95 2.71 3.21 19.39
CA TYR A 95 1.36 3.76 19.48
C TYR A 95 0.29 2.69 19.71
N PHE A 96 0.67 1.41 19.77
CA PHE A 96 -0.26 0.29 19.91
C PHE A 96 -0.01 -0.51 21.20
N GLU A 97 -1.11 -1.00 21.80
CA GLU A 97 -1.06 -1.98 22.90
C GLU A 97 -0.61 -3.33 22.32
N ASP A 98 0.25 -4.05 23.04
CA ASP A 98 0.73 -5.38 22.65
C ASP A 98 1.38 -5.48 21.24
N GLY A 99 1.73 -4.31 20.67
CA GLY A 99 2.36 -4.19 19.35
C GLY A 99 1.37 -4.06 18.20
N LEU A 100 1.95 -3.82 17.03
CA LEU A 100 1.25 -3.71 15.74
C LEU A 100 1.56 -4.95 14.91
N LYS A 101 0.58 -5.43 14.14
CA LYS A 101 0.73 -6.50 13.16
C LYS A 101 0.51 -5.97 11.76
N MET A 102 1.44 -6.31 10.85
CA MET A 102 1.42 -5.95 9.44
C MET A 102 1.34 -7.24 8.62
N ASP A 103 0.12 -7.65 8.25
CA ASP A 103 -0.11 -8.85 7.45
C ASP A 103 0.06 -8.49 5.96
N PHE A 104 1.19 -8.89 5.35
CA PHE A 104 1.39 -8.78 3.90
C PHE A 104 0.41 -9.70 3.17
N ILE A 105 -0.36 -9.17 2.21
CA ILE A 105 -1.41 -9.91 1.49
C ILE A 105 -0.95 -10.28 0.10
N SER A 106 -0.53 -9.31 -0.69
CA SER A 106 -0.11 -9.48 -2.09
C SER A 106 0.68 -8.29 -2.56
N ASP A 107 1.38 -8.46 -3.68
CA ASP A 107 2.09 -7.39 -4.34
C ASP A 107 2.13 -7.56 -5.86
N ALA A 108 2.56 -6.51 -6.54
CA ALA A 108 2.86 -6.49 -7.97
C ALA A 108 3.92 -5.44 -8.28
N LEU A 109 4.79 -5.75 -9.23
CA LEU A 109 5.74 -4.79 -9.80
C LEU A 109 5.19 -4.30 -11.15
N SER A 110 5.33 -3.00 -11.44
CA SER A 110 4.99 -2.48 -12.78
C SER A 110 5.89 -3.11 -13.85
N SER A 111 5.40 -3.19 -15.09
CA SER A 111 6.14 -3.81 -16.19
C SER A 111 7.46 -3.12 -16.53
N ASP A 112 7.62 -1.85 -16.18
CA ASP A 112 8.87 -1.09 -16.30
C ASP A 112 9.78 -1.18 -15.07
N GLY A 113 9.34 -1.87 -14.00
CA GLY A 113 10.08 -2.03 -12.75
C GLY A 113 10.16 -0.78 -11.87
N ASN A 114 9.47 0.31 -12.24
CA ASN A 114 9.59 1.59 -11.55
C ASN A 114 8.63 1.77 -10.38
N TYR A 115 7.57 0.95 -10.29
CA TYR A 115 6.60 1.02 -9.21
C TYR A 115 6.32 -0.36 -8.63
N HIS A 116 6.32 -0.43 -7.30
CA HIS A 116 5.89 -1.60 -6.56
C HIS A 116 4.61 -1.28 -5.80
N TYR A 117 3.61 -2.13 -5.94
CA TYR A 117 2.31 -2.05 -5.29
C TYR A 117 2.23 -3.19 -4.28
N ALA A 118 1.95 -2.89 -3.02
CA ALA A 118 1.79 -3.92 -2.00
C ALA A 118 0.47 -3.72 -1.25
N THR A 119 -0.29 -4.79 -1.06
CA THR A 119 -1.48 -4.79 -0.22
C THR A 119 -1.10 -5.32 1.15
N VAL A 120 -1.41 -4.56 2.19
CA VAL A 120 -1.10 -4.89 3.58
C VAL A 120 -2.33 -4.67 4.46
N ARG A 121 -2.49 -5.51 5.48
CA ARG A 121 -3.49 -5.32 6.53
C ARG A 121 -2.80 -4.99 7.83
N MET A 122 -3.13 -3.87 8.42
CA MET A 122 -2.62 -3.40 9.69
C MET A 122 -3.62 -3.74 10.81
N LYS A 123 -3.15 -4.37 11.90
CA LYS A 123 -3.97 -4.71 13.08
C LYS A 123 -3.29 -4.30 14.37
N GLY A 124 -4.06 -3.71 15.27
CA GLY A 124 -3.59 -3.33 16.59
C GLY A 124 -4.65 -2.62 17.40
N LYS A 125 -4.34 -2.33 18.66
CA LYS A 125 -5.18 -1.50 19.51
C LYS A 125 -4.44 -0.22 19.89
N ALA A 126 -5.02 0.93 19.54
CA ALA A 126 -4.39 2.21 19.77
C ALA A 126 -4.25 2.53 21.27
N LYS A 127 -3.04 2.78 21.75
CA LYS A 127 -2.78 3.30 23.12
C LYS A 127 -2.34 4.76 23.12
N ALA A 128 -1.80 5.22 22.01
CA ALA A 128 -1.49 6.62 21.75
C ALA A 128 -1.57 6.82 20.25
N ASN A 129 -1.99 7.99 19.79
CA ASN A 129 -2.21 8.15 18.37
C ASN A 129 -1.85 9.54 17.85
N PRO A 130 -0.77 9.66 17.10
CA PRO A 130 -0.41 10.89 16.44
C PRO A 130 -1.36 11.26 15.29
N TRP A 131 -2.17 10.30 14.79
CA TRP A 131 -3.14 10.52 13.70
C TRP A 131 -4.55 10.85 14.18
N GLY A 132 -4.75 11.08 15.49
CA GLY A 132 -6.03 11.53 16.05
C GLY A 132 -7.07 10.44 16.31
N MET A 133 -6.73 9.14 16.18
CA MET A 133 -7.64 8.06 16.55
C MET A 133 -7.82 8.00 18.08
N PRO A 134 -9.02 7.72 18.62
CA PRO A 134 -9.22 7.58 20.05
C PRO A 134 -8.38 6.43 20.64
N VAL A 135 -7.80 6.67 21.83
CA VAL A 135 -7.13 5.60 22.59
C VAL A 135 -8.12 4.47 22.89
N GLY A 136 -7.67 3.23 22.71
CA GLY A 136 -8.50 2.04 22.88
C GLY A 136 -9.25 1.59 21.61
N SER A 137 -9.14 2.33 20.50
CA SER A 137 -9.70 1.91 19.23
C SER A 137 -9.00 0.67 18.69
N ASP A 138 -9.79 -0.29 18.20
CA ASP A 138 -9.27 -1.40 17.41
C ASP A 138 -8.98 -0.88 15.99
N VAL A 139 -7.74 -1.10 15.51
CA VAL A 139 -7.31 -0.86 14.15
C VAL A 139 -7.30 -2.19 13.42
N ASP A 140 -7.97 -2.26 12.28
CA ASP A 140 -8.04 -3.45 11.43
C ASP A 140 -8.31 -2.97 9.99
N ASP A 141 -7.29 -2.34 9.39
CA ASP A 141 -7.41 -1.62 8.14
C ASP A 141 -6.55 -2.27 7.06
N THR A 142 -7.03 -2.23 5.81
CA THR A 142 -6.28 -2.69 4.65
C THR A 142 -5.91 -1.50 3.79
N SER A 143 -4.63 -1.38 3.45
CA SER A 143 -4.11 -0.36 2.56
C SER A 143 -3.40 -0.96 1.36
N VAL A 144 -3.21 -0.13 0.35
CA VAL A 144 -2.30 -0.38 -0.77
C VAL A 144 -1.18 0.64 -0.66
N ASP A 145 0.03 0.16 -0.48
CA ASP A 145 1.23 0.97 -0.52
C ASP A 145 1.78 0.99 -1.94
N VAL A 146 2.09 2.16 -2.44
CA VAL A 146 2.74 2.37 -3.74
C VAL A 146 4.12 2.93 -3.50
N VAL A 147 5.14 2.22 -3.95
CA VAL A 147 6.55 2.61 -3.82
C VAL A 147 7.14 2.85 -5.19
N LYS A 148 7.68 4.04 -5.42
CA LYS A 148 8.45 4.34 -6.62
C LYS A 148 9.89 3.92 -6.43
N LEU A 149 10.42 3.25 -7.43
CA LEU A 149 11.78 2.72 -7.45
C LEU A 149 12.63 3.47 -8.47
N ARG A 150 13.89 3.71 -8.13
CA ARG A 150 14.93 4.21 -9.02
C ARG A 150 16.21 3.41 -8.73
N ASP A 151 16.69 2.67 -9.72
CA ASP A 151 17.87 1.79 -9.60
C ASP A 151 17.76 0.78 -8.44
N GLY A 152 16.53 0.26 -8.20
CA GLY A 152 16.23 -0.69 -7.12
C GLY A 152 16.15 -0.07 -5.72
N MET A 153 16.26 1.25 -5.60
CA MET A 153 16.08 2.00 -4.36
C MET A 153 14.68 2.62 -4.31
N ALA A 154 14.01 2.54 -3.17
CA ALA A 154 12.75 3.25 -2.93
C ALA A 154 13.02 4.75 -2.83
N THR A 155 12.32 5.56 -3.63
CA THR A 155 12.47 7.03 -3.67
C THR A 155 11.24 7.78 -3.21
N GLU A 156 10.05 7.21 -3.39
CA GLU A 156 8.80 7.83 -2.99
C GLU A 156 7.81 6.75 -2.51
N HIS A 157 6.92 7.12 -1.59
CA HIS A 157 5.86 6.24 -1.08
C HIS A 157 4.53 6.99 -0.98
N TRP A 158 3.45 6.27 -1.27
CA TRP A 158 2.05 6.67 -1.06
C TRP A 158 1.29 5.52 -0.42
N GLY A 159 0.52 5.79 0.62
CA GLY A 159 -0.43 4.85 1.22
C GLY A 159 -1.87 5.19 0.83
N PHE A 160 -2.64 4.19 0.39
CA PHE A 160 -4.05 4.34 0.04
C PHE A 160 -4.90 3.36 0.82
N MET A 161 -5.93 3.85 1.50
CA MET A 161 -6.94 3.00 2.14
C MET A 161 -8.26 3.04 1.38
N SER A 162 -9.13 2.07 1.60
CA SER A 162 -10.46 2.09 1.01
C SER A 162 -11.29 3.26 1.57
N MET A 163 -12.24 3.76 0.78
CA MET A 163 -13.19 4.79 1.26
C MET A 163 -14.03 4.28 2.44
N GLY A 164 -14.25 2.96 2.54
CA GLY A 164 -14.93 2.35 3.68
C GLY A 164 -14.13 2.51 4.96
N ASP A 165 -12.85 2.12 4.93
CA ASP A 165 -11.95 2.22 6.08
C ASP A 165 -11.70 3.67 6.45
N PHE A 166 -11.49 4.55 5.46
CA PHE A 166 -11.37 5.98 5.69
C PHE A 166 -12.60 6.56 6.41
N ASN A 167 -13.81 6.20 5.97
CA ASN A 167 -15.04 6.66 6.62
C ASN A 167 -15.19 6.14 8.06
N GLU A 168 -14.76 4.91 8.37
CA GLU A 168 -14.75 4.39 9.74
C GLU A 168 -13.74 5.16 10.61
N VAL A 169 -12.53 5.43 10.11
CA VAL A 169 -11.55 6.28 10.80
C VAL A 169 -12.13 7.68 11.07
N MET A 170 -12.75 8.31 10.06
CA MET A 170 -13.37 9.63 10.22
C MET A 170 -14.52 9.64 11.23
N LYS A 171 -15.32 8.57 11.33
CA LYS A 171 -16.35 8.43 12.37
C LYS A 171 -15.75 8.32 13.76
N MET A 172 -14.66 7.55 13.93
CA MET A 172 -13.96 7.44 15.21
C MET A 172 -13.35 8.76 15.68
N MET A 173 -12.92 9.61 14.75
CA MET A 173 -12.35 10.94 15.04
C MET A 173 -13.40 11.99 15.42
N GLN A 174 -14.71 11.73 15.24
CA GLN A 174 -15.75 12.68 15.62
C GLN A 174 -15.90 12.77 17.15
N PRO A 175 -15.94 13.98 17.75
CA PRO A 175 -16.15 14.13 19.18
C PRO A 175 -17.44 13.47 19.65
N GLY A 176 -17.35 12.60 20.65
CA GLY A 176 -18.52 11.98 21.29
C GLY A 176 -18.99 10.65 20.71
N VAL A 177 -18.29 10.09 19.73
CA VAL A 177 -18.57 8.73 19.23
C VAL A 177 -17.73 7.73 20.04
N PRO A 178 -18.33 6.86 20.86
CA PRO A 178 -17.58 5.81 21.53
C PRO A 178 -17.06 4.76 20.53
N PRO A 179 -15.90 4.12 20.79
CA PRO A 179 -15.41 3.02 19.98
C PRO A 179 -16.46 1.92 19.83
N LYS A 180 -16.65 1.39 18.63
CA LYS A 180 -17.54 0.24 18.42
C LYS A 180 -16.94 -1.00 19.10
N GLU A 181 -17.62 -1.54 20.10
CA GLU A 181 -17.32 -2.89 20.58
C GLU A 181 -17.55 -3.90 19.45
N LYS A 182 -16.52 -4.66 19.07
CA LYS A 182 -16.69 -5.78 18.14
C LYS A 182 -17.59 -6.81 18.81
N LYS A 183 -18.76 -7.09 18.24
CA LYS A 183 -19.54 -8.27 18.59
C LYS A 183 -18.72 -9.51 18.24
N THR A 184 -18.20 -10.19 19.23
CA THR A 184 -17.66 -11.54 19.08
C THR A 184 -18.82 -12.47 18.71
N ASN A 185 -18.82 -12.94 17.47
CA ASN A 185 -19.67 -14.07 17.03
C ASN A 185 -18.94 -15.37 17.34
#